data_d3d43130701566fdc07b5b5a499a928c
#
_entry.id   d3d43130701566fdc07b5b5a499a928c
#
_cell.length_a   1.000
_cell.length_b   1.000
_cell.length_c   1.000
_cell.angle_alpha   90.00
_cell.angle_beta   90.00
_cell.angle_gamma   90.00
#
_symmetry.space_group_name_H-M   'P 1'
#
loop_
_entity.id
_entity.type
_entity.pdbx_description
1 polymer ?
#
loop_
_entity_poly.entity_id
_entity_poly.type
_entity_poly.pdbx_seq_one_letter_code
_entity_poly.pdbx_strand_id
1 'polypeptide(L)'
;IIRKCYVHFARVYFDFFPLYEASDTQFDAIVECPDLNVLHNALARHRGVVLVSFHFGNWEVCSDWFRRHDYQVAAVAKKMKNHLVDQMIFDARSQSGRNKEQIFYKSKANSPRIWKYLRDENILYLIADQDARRDGIFVKFFDQWSSSHRGPALFALRQKAPLIAASCLMDTKGKYVIRLKELNTDVPPENKSDPVAWLTQQIAIYFEEQIRKCPEQYYWFHRRWKTKPPPSFIEQNA
;
A
#
# COMPACT_ATOMS: atom_id res chain seq x y z
N ILE A 1 21.61 7.83 6.81
CA ILE A 1 20.22 7.59 6.36
C ILE A 1 19.80 8.65 5.33
N ILE A 2 19.83 9.96 5.66
CA ILE A 2 19.30 11.07 4.81
C ILE A 2 19.85 11.01 3.38
N ARG A 3 21.18 11.04 3.19
CA ARG A 3 21.79 10.98 1.85
C ARG A 3 21.34 9.74 1.05
N LYS A 4 21.31 8.57 1.68
CA LYS A 4 20.85 7.32 1.03
C LYS A 4 19.38 7.40 0.65
N CYS A 5 18.54 8.03 1.48
CA CYS A 5 17.13 8.26 1.19
C CYS A 5 16.93 9.13 -0.07
N TYR A 6 17.64 10.26 -0.19
CA TYR A 6 17.59 11.08 -1.40
C TYR A 6 18.02 10.33 -2.66
N VAL A 7 19.12 9.56 -2.57
CA VAL A 7 19.62 8.76 -3.69
C VAL A 7 18.60 7.69 -4.08
N HIS A 8 18.01 7.00 -3.10
CA HIS A 8 17.00 5.98 -3.36
C HIS A 8 15.78 6.56 -4.08
N PHE A 9 15.21 7.65 -3.58
CA PHE A 9 14.01 8.23 -4.20
C PHE A 9 14.28 8.93 -5.53
N ALA A 10 15.45 9.53 -5.71
CA ALA A 10 15.88 9.98 -7.04
C ALA A 10 15.82 8.82 -8.03
N ARG A 11 16.37 7.64 -7.66
CA ARG A 11 16.33 6.44 -8.49
C ARG A 11 14.89 5.96 -8.74
N VAL A 12 14.03 5.89 -7.71
CA VAL A 12 12.61 5.50 -7.87
C VAL A 12 11.91 6.37 -8.93
N TYR A 13 12.15 7.68 -8.92
CA TYR A 13 11.57 8.60 -9.89
C TYR A 13 12.20 8.45 -11.29
N PHE A 14 13.52 8.24 -11.38
CA PHE A 14 14.18 8.01 -12.67
C PHE A 14 13.81 6.67 -13.30
N ASP A 15 13.64 5.63 -12.50
CA ASP A 15 13.26 4.29 -12.96
C ASP A 15 11.77 4.22 -13.37
N PHE A 16 10.94 5.18 -12.96
CA PHE A 16 9.48 5.12 -13.16
C PHE A 16 9.10 4.86 -14.62
N PHE A 17 9.45 5.78 -15.54
CA PHE A 17 9.06 5.63 -16.94
C PHE A 17 9.74 4.47 -17.65
N PRO A 18 11.08 4.30 -17.57
CA PRO A 18 11.75 3.17 -18.18
C PRO A 18 11.19 1.80 -17.77
N LEU A 19 10.77 1.65 -16.52
CA LEU A 19 10.22 0.38 -16.05
C LEU A 19 8.80 0.13 -16.60
N TYR A 20 7.99 1.17 -16.77
CA TYR A 20 6.68 1.02 -17.40
C TYR A 20 6.79 0.71 -18.90
N GLU A 21 7.82 1.21 -19.60
CA GLU A 21 8.10 0.96 -21.02
C GLU A 21 8.83 -0.38 -21.26
N ALA A 22 9.43 -0.97 -20.22
CA ALA A 22 10.16 -2.23 -20.32
C ALA A 22 9.24 -3.38 -20.77
N SER A 23 9.76 -4.29 -21.60
CA SER A 23 9.09 -5.56 -21.88
C SER A 23 8.97 -6.42 -20.62
N ASP A 24 8.02 -7.36 -20.60
CA ASP A 24 7.86 -8.26 -19.45
C ASP A 24 9.15 -9.03 -19.14
N THR A 25 9.86 -9.49 -20.17
CA THR A 25 11.16 -10.17 -19.99
C THR A 25 12.21 -9.26 -19.34
N GLN A 26 12.30 -7.99 -19.75
CA GLN A 26 13.23 -7.04 -19.14
C GLN A 26 12.84 -6.71 -17.70
N PHE A 27 11.56 -6.57 -17.45
CA PHE A 27 11.02 -6.30 -16.12
C PHE A 27 11.29 -7.47 -15.16
N ASP A 28 10.99 -8.70 -15.56
CA ASP A 28 11.18 -9.92 -14.76
C ASP A 28 12.65 -10.26 -14.51
N ALA A 29 13.56 -9.75 -15.35
CA ALA A 29 15.00 -9.89 -15.10
C ALA A 29 15.48 -9.12 -13.86
N ILE A 30 14.72 -8.09 -13.43
CA ILE A 30 15.11 -7.20 -12.33
C ILE A 30 14.10 -7.17 -11.19
N VAL A 31 12.93 -7.80 -11.32
CA VAL A 31 11.88 -7.86 -10.27
C VAL A 31 11.56 -9.30 -9.94
N GLU A 32 11.57 -9.64 -8.67
CA GLU A 32 11.18 -10.97 -8.18
C GLU A 32 10.16 -10.89 -7.04
N CYS A 33 9.30 -11.91 -6.95
CA CYS A 33 8.33 -12.06 -5.87
C CYS A 33 8.41 -13.47 -5.27
N PRO A 34 9.36 -13.74 -4.37
CA PRO A 34 9.57 -15.07 -3.81
C PRO A 34 8.43 -15.57 -2.92
N ASP A 35 7.63 -14.66 -2.36
CA ASP A 35 6.56 -14.97 -1.41
C ASP A 35 5.18 -15.15 -2.11
N LEU A 36 5.16 -15.46 -3.41
CA LEU A 36 3.95 -15.52 -4.23
C LEU A 36 2.90 -16.53 -3.73
N ASN A 37 3.34 -17.59 -3.06
CA ASN A 37 2.47 -18.56 -2.41
C ASN A 37 1.52 -17.93 -1.39
N VAL A 38 1.93 -16.84 -0.72
CA VAL A 38 1.07 -16.09 0.22
C VAL A 38 -0.14 -15.52 -0.51
N LEU A 39 0.08 -14.94 -1.70
CA LEU A 39 -1.01 -14.41 -2.53
C LEU A 39 -1.93 -15.53 -3.07
N HIS A 40 -1.36 -16.62 -3.58
CA HIS A 40 -2.14 -17.74 -4.09
C HIS A 40 -3.04 -18.35 -3.02
N ASN A 41 -2.52 -18.56 -1.81
CA ASN A 41 -3.30 -19.08 -0.67
C ASN A 41 -4.42 -18.11 -0.24
N ALA A 42 -4.20 -16.82 -0.38
CA ALA A 42 -5.22 -15.82 -0.08
C ALA A 42 -6.33 -15.79 -1.15
N LEU A 43 -5.97 -15.81 -2.43
CA LEU A 43 -6.92 -15.81 -3.54
C LEU A 43 -7.79 -17.09 -3.54
N ALA A 44 -7.23 -18.24 -3.16
CA ALA A 44 -7.97 -19.51 -3.05
C ALA A 44 -9.12 -19.49 -2.02
N ARG A 45 -9.24 -18.44 -1.21
CA ARG A 45 -10.35 -18.25 -0.27
C ARG A 45 -11.59 -17.61 -0.92
N HIS A 46 -11.51 -17.17 -2.18
CA HIS A 46 -12.63 -16.59 -2.95
C HIS A 46 -13.33 -15.41 -2.26
N ARG A 47 -12.55 -14.51 -1.62
CA ARG A 47 -13.07 -13.33 -0.91
C ARG A 47 -12.49 -12.00 -1.39
N GLY A 48 -11.74 -12.04 -2.50
CA GLY A 48 -10.83 -10.96 -2.88
C GLY A 48 -9.66 -10.83 -1.92
N VAL A 49 -8.73 -9.94 -2.21
CA VAL A 49 -7.54 -9.69 -1.38
C VAL A 49 -7.34 -8.20 -1.20
N VAL A 50 -7.11 -7.78 0.04
CA VAL A 50 -6.63 -6.42 0.33
C VAL A 50 -5.11 -6.45 0.42
N LEU A 51 -4.43 -5.86 -0.57
CA LEU A 51 -3.00 -5.61 -0.55
C LEU A 51 -2.76 -4.23 0.06
N VAL A 52 -2.17 -4.16 1.24
CA VAL A 52 -1.77 -2.91 1.86
C VAL A 52 -0.28 -2.68 1.69
N SER A 53 0.07 -1.52 1.16
CA SER A 53 1.45 -1.10 0.94
C SER A 53 1.72 0.29 1.52
N PHE A 54 2.94 0.75 1.39
CA PHE A 54 3.39 2.03 1.90
C PHE A 54 4.47 2.61 0.97
N HIS A 55 4.76 3.91 1.09
CA HIS A 55 5.79 4.56 0.28
C HIS A 55 7.18 4.12 0.75
N PHE A 56 7.52 2.87 0.48
CA PHE A 56 8.73 2.17 0.92
C PHE A 56 9.28 1.31 -0.21
N GLY A 57 10.57 1.46 -0.51
CA GLY A 57 11.15 0.89 -1.70
C GLY A 57 10.55 1.50 -2.97
N ASN A 58 10.13 0.66 -3.92
CA ASN A 58 9.46 1.10 -5.13
C ASN A 58 8.02 0.49 -5.20
N TRP A 59 7.07 1.20 -4.64
CA TRP A 59 5.65 0.79 -4.60
C TRP A 59 4.99 0.78 -5.99
N GLU A 60 5.52 1.53 -6.97
CA GLU A 60 5.03 1.52 -8.35
C GLU A 60 5.37 0.18 -9.02
N VAL A 61 6.61 -0.27 -8.89
CA VAL A 61 7.05 -1.59 -9.35
C VAL A 61 6.22 -2.70 -8.70
N CYS A 62 5.89 -2.56 -7.42
CA CYS A 62 5.05 -3.53 -6.72
C CYS A 62 3.67 -3.67 -7.37
N SER A 63 3.00 -2.54 -7.65
CA SER A 63 1.69 -2.54 -8.31
C SER A 63 1.77 -3.07 -9.74
N ASP A 64 2.80 -2.65 -10.48
CA ASP A 64 3.00 -3.01 -11.89
C ASP A 64 3.26 -4.51 -12.06
N TRP A 65 4.03 -5.10 -11.14
CA TRP A 65 4.34 -6.53 -11.17
C TRP A 65 3.07 -7.40 -11.17
N PHE A 66 2.13 -7.13 -10.26
CA PHE A 66 0.88 -7.92 -10.20
C PHE A 66 0.08 -7.83 -11.50
N ARG A 67 0.05 -6.66 -12.11
CA ARG A 67 -0.64 -6.44 -13.37
C ARG A 67 -0.01 -7.17 -14.55
N ARG A 68 1.32 -7.16 -14.63
CA ARG A 68 2.09 -7.88 -15.66
C ARG A 68 1.92 -9.39 -15.58
N HIS A 69 1.64 -9.90 -14.37
CA HIS A 69 1.40 -11.32 -14.10
C HIS A 69 -0.09 -11.67 -14.08
N ASP A 70 -0.91 -10.93 -14.84
CA ASP A 70 -2.33 -11.18 -15.10
C ASP A 70 -3.25 -11.15 -13.87
N TYR A 71 -2.79 -10.58 -12.74
CA TYR A 71 -3.68 -10.34 -11.60
C TYR A 71 -4.59 -9.14 -11.85
N GLN A 72 -5.88 -9.28 -11.49
CA GLN A 72 -6.83 -8.18 -11.52
C GLN A 72 -6.62 -7.30 -10.29
N VAL A 73 -5.92 -6.18 -10.49
CA VAL A 73 -5.55 -5.24 -9.42
C VAL A 73 -6.20 -3.89 -9.65
N ALA A 74 -6.80 -3.34 -8.61
CA ALA A 74 -7.25 -1.96 -8.60
C ALA A 74 -6.56 -1.16 -7.50
N ALA A 75 -6.08 0.03 -7.84
CA ALA A 75 -5.53 0.98 -6.87
C ALA A 75 -6.55 2.04 -6.47
N VAL A 76 -6.48 2.52 -5.23
CA VAL A 76 -7.22 3.71 -4.80
C VAL A 76 -6.26 4.88 -4.69
N ALA A 77 -6.43 5.86 -5.57
CA ALA A 77 -5.56 7.03 -5.66
C ALA A 77 -6.32 8.33 -5.39
N LYS A 78 -5.58 9.37 -5.04
CA LYS A 78 -6.09 10.73 -5.00
C LYS A 78 -5.71 11.42 -6.31
N LYS A 79 -6.69 12.09 -6.95
CA LYS A 79 -6.43 12.90 -8.15
C LYS A 79 -5.41 13.99 -7.84
N MET A 80 -4.38 14.12 -8.68
CA MET A 80 -3.35 15.13 -8.52
C MET A 80 -3.87 16.51 -8.90
N LYS A 81 -3.30 17.56 -8.29
CA LYS A 81 -3.69 18.95 -8.60
C LYS A 81 -3.27 19.36 -10.01
N ASN A 82 -2.07 18.92 -10.44
CA ASN A 82 -1.62 19.16 -11.81
C ASN A 82 -2.18 18.06 -12.70
N HIS A 83 -3.10 18.41 -13.57
CA HIS A 83 -3.82 17.46 -14.43
C HIS A 83 -2.90 16.83 -15.49
N LEU A 84 -1.87 17.53 -15.95
CA LEU A 84 -0.91 16.98 -16.93
C LEU A 84 -0.06 15.88 -16.29
N VAL A 85 0.41 16.10 -15.06
CA VAL A 85 1.15 15.09 -14.30
C VAL A 85 0.24 13.91 -13.94
N ASP A 86 -1.02 14.17 -13.54
CA ASP A 86 -2.00 13.12 -13.27
C ASP A 86 -2.23 12.24 -14.50
N GLN A 87 -2.41 12.87 -15.67
CA GLN A 87 -2.60 12.16 -16.93
C GLN A 87 -1.35 11.36 -17.33
N MET A 88 -0.16 11.96 -17.24
CA MET A 88 1.10 11.31 -17.58
C MET A 88 1.34 10.06 -16.75
N ILE A 89 1.09 10.13 -15.43
CA ILE A 89 1.19 8.97 -14.52
C ILE A 89 0.11 7.93 -14.85
N PHE A 90 -1.12 8.38 -15.11
CA PHE A 90 -2.21 7.49 -15.51
C PHE A 90 -1.89 6.76 -16.82
N ASP A 91 -1.37 7.46 -17.82
CA ASP A 91 -1.01 6.87 -19.12
C ASP A 91 0.13 5.85 -18.96
N ALA A 92 1.17 6.18 -18.20
CA ALA A 92 2.26 5.24 -17.89
C ALA A 92 1.68 3.95 -17.26
N ARG A 93 0.88 4.08 -16.20
CA ARG A 93 0.26 2.93 -15.53
C ARG A 93 -0.72 2.15 -16.42
N SER A 94 -1.33 2.80 -17.43
CA SER A 94 -2.29 2.16 -18.34
C SER A 94 -1.61 1.43 -19.51
N GLN A 95 -0.37 1.78 -19.83
CA GLN A 95 0.35 1.23 -20.99
C GLN A 95 1.10 -0.06 -20.67
N SER A 96 1.55 -0.25 -19.42
CA SER A 96 2.28 -1.44 -19.02
C SER A 96 1.34 -2.60 -18.71
N GLY A 97 1.74 -3.81 -19.14
CA GLY A 97 1.05 -5.06 -18.86
C GLY A 97 -0.22 -5.33 -19.69
N ARG A 98 -0.71 -6.57 -19.64
CA ARG A 98 -1.88 -7.06 -20.37
C ARG A 98 -3.19 -6.55 -19.79
N ASN A 99 -3.23 -6.32 -18.48
CA ASN A 99 -4.40 -5.84 -17.76
C ASN A 99 -4.26 -4.33 -17.45
N LYS A 100 -5.21 -3.52 -17.93
CA LYS A 100 -5.24 -2.10 -17.60
C LYS A 100 -5.45 -1.91 -16.10
N GLU A 101 -4.60 -1.12 -15.45
CA GLU A 101 -4.80 -0.78 -14.04
C GLU A 101 -6.15 -0.10 -13.86
N GLN A 102 -6.97 -0.65 -12.97
CA GLN A 102 -8.20 0.04 -12.58
C GLN A 102 -7.89 0.99 -11.44
N ILE A 103 -7.92 2.29 -11.71
CA ILE A 103 -7.73 3.32 -10.70
C ILE A 103 -9.08 3.85 -10.22
N PHE A 104 -9.36 3.67 -8.94
CA PHE A 104 -10.47 4.32 -8.27
C PHE A 104 -10.00 5.62 -7.63
N TYR A 105 -10.40 6.75 -8.17
CA TYR A 105 -10.14 8.00 -7.46
C TYR A 105 -10.97 8.09 -6.19
N LYS A 106 -10.32 8.49 -5.07
CA LYS A 106 -10.96 8.62 -3.76
C LYS A 106 -12.15 9.57 -3.81
N SER A 107 -13.35 9.02 -3.72
CA SER A 107 -14.60 9.76 -3.63
C SER A 107 -15.68 8.89 -2.98
N LYS A 108 -16.72 9.51 -2.41
CA LYS A 108 -17.87 8.78 -1.87
C LYS A 108 -18.60 8.00 -2.97
N ALA A 109 -18.67 8.55 -4.19
CA ALA A 109 -19.32 7.92 -5.34
C ALA A 109 -18.62 6.64 -5.81
N ASN A 110 -17.30 6.52 -5.62
CA ASN A 110 -16.56 5.32 -6.01
C ASN A 110 -16.61 4.21 -4.95
N SER A 111 -17.04 4.49 -3.71
CA SER A 111 -17.06 3.48 -2.65
C SER A 111 -17.84 2.20 -3.02
N PRO A 112 -19.06 2.25 -3.61
CA PRO A 112 -19.77 1.03 -4.00
C PRO A 112 -19.02 0.22 -5.06
N ARG A 113 -18.32 0.88 -6.00
CA ARG A 113 -17.54 0.23 -7.06
C ARG A 113 -16.32 -0.49 -6.48
N ILE A 114 -15.63 0.12 -5.51
CA ILE A 114 -14.50 -0.49 -4.79
C ILE A 114 -14.97 -1.74 -4.05
N TRP A 115 -16.10 -1.66 -3.32
CA TRP A 115 -16.67 -2.82 -2.63
C TRP A 115 -17.07 -3.94 -3.58
N LYS A 116 -17.70 -3.59 -4.72
CA LYS A 116 -18.04 -4.57 -5.75
C LYS A 116 -16.78 -5.25 -6.29
N TYR A 117 -15.75 -4.47 -6.63
CA TYR A 117 -14.50 -4.98 -7.18
C TYR A 117 -13.83 -6.01 -6.25
N LEU A 118 -13.81 -5.73 -4.95
CA LEU A 118 -13.27 -6.68 -3.96
C LEU A 118 -14.16 -7.93 -3.81
N ARG A 119 -15.50 -7.79 -3.85
CA ARG A 119 -16.42 -8.92 -3.84
C ARG A 119 -16.33 -9.81 -5.08
N ASP A 120 -15.95 -9.23 -6.22
CA ASP A 120 -15.71 -9.97 -7.48
C ASP A 120 -14.34 -10.70 -7.43
N GLU A 121 -13.80 -10.97 -6.24
CA GLU A 121 -12.59 -11.74 -5.94
C GLU A 121 -11.27 -11.12 -6.45
N ASN A 122 -11.26 -9.83 -6.75
CA ASN A 122 -10.10 -9.13 -7.25
C ASN A 122 -9.20 -8.58 -6.11
N ILE A 123 -8.04 -8.05 -6.50
CA ILE A 123 -7.06 -7.49 -5.57
C ILE A 123 -7.26 -5.98 -5.46
N LEU A 124 -7.44 -5.48 -4.24
CA LEU A 124 -7.49 -4.06 -3.94
C LEU A 124 -6.16 -3.59 -3.34
N TYR A 125 -5.38 -2.82 -4.11
CA TYR A 125 -4.07 -2.30 -3.71
C TYR A 125 -4.21 -0.92 -3.06
N LEU A 126 -3.75 -0.78 -1.82
CA LEU A 126 -3.93 0.42 -1.01
C LEU A 126 -2.59 0.86 -0.40
N ILE A 127 -2.14 2.06 -0.73
CA ILE A 127 -0.98 2.69 -0.05
C ILE A 127 -1.51 3.52 1.13
N ALA A 128 -1.10 3.19 2.35
CA ALA A 128 -1.81 3.62 3.56
C ALA A 128 -0.96 4.30 4.64
N ASP A 129 0.28 4.67 4.34
CA ASP A 129 1.25 5.21 5.32
C ASP A 129 1.25 6.74 5.46
N GLN A 130 0.51 7.47 4.63
CA GLN A 130 0.46 8.93 4.72
C GLN A 130 -0.58 9.42 5.74
N ASP A 131 -0.43 10.70 6.16
CA ASP A 131 -1.37 11.36 7.07
C ASP A 131 -2.78 11.40 6.49
N ALA A 132 -3.72 10.73 7.14
CA ALA A 132 -5.12 10.65 6.73
C ALA A 132 -5.94 11.90 7.12
N ARG A 133 -5.31 12.86 7.76
CA ARG A 133 -5.94 14.09 8.26
C ARG A 133 -7.08 13.79 9.22
N ARG A 134 -8.20 14.54 9.15
CA ARG A 134 -9.36 14.41 10.05
C ARG A 134 -10.18 13.12 9.82
N ASP A 135 -10.02 12.47 8.66
CA ASP A 135 -10.77 11.25 8.30
C ASP A 135 -10.10 9.96 8.78
N GLY A 136 -8.91 10.07 9.39
CA GLY A 136 -8.12 8.93 9.84
C GLY A 136 -8.46 8.43 11.23
N ILE A 137 -7.86 7.30 11.56
CA ILE A 137 -7.81 6.74 12.91
C ILE A 137 -6.45 7.05 13.50
N PHE A 138 -6.41 7.43 14.78
CA PHE A 138 -5.13 7.63 15.46
C PHE A 138 -4.57 6.30 15.93
N VAL A 139 -3.36 6.01 15.48
CA VAL A 139 -2.55 4.88 15.90
C VAL A 139 -1.14 5.35 16.25
N LYS A 140 -0.42 4.59 17.04
CA LYS A 140 0.99 4.86 17.27
C LYS A 140 1.82 4.43 16.05
N PHE A 141 2.73 5.30 15.61
CA PHE A 141 3.70 5.05 14.58
C PHE A 141 5.03 5.66 15.02
N PHE A 142 6.06 4.82 15.27
CA PHE A 142 7.29 5.18 15.96
C PHE A 142 6.99 5.91 17.28
N ASP A 143 6.17 5.28 18.12
CA ASP A 143 5.74 5.75 19.45
C ASP A 143 5.00 7.10 19.47
N GLN A 144 4.69 7.68 18.32
CA GLN A 144 3.94 8.92 18.22
C GLN A 144 2.56 8.70 17.60
N TRP A 145 1.55 9.36 18.15
CA TRP A 145 0.20 9.33 17.57
C TRP A 145 0.18 9.93 16.17
N SER A 146 -0.37 9.21 15.23
CA SER A 146 -0.47 9.59 13.82
C SER A 146 -1.82 9.22 13.24
N SER A 147 -2.40 10.13 12.47
CA SER A 147 -3.65 9.86 11.75
C SER A 147 -3.38 8.91 10.58
N SER A 148 -4.01 7.73 10.59
CA SER A 148 -3.79 6.65 9.62
C SER A 148 -5.05 6.33 8.82
N HIS A 149 -4.86 5.89 7.58
CA HIS A 149 -5.95 5.49 6.70
C HIS A 149 -6.62 4.21 7.20
N ARG A 150 -7.90 4.29 7.54
CA ARG A 150 -8.71 3.15 8.01
C ARG A 150 -9.13 2.17 6.90
N GLY A 151 -8.98 2.56 5.63
CA GLY A 151 -9.48 1.82 4.48
C GLY A 151 -9.04 0.36 4.43
N PRO A 152 -7.74 0.03 4.49
CA PRO A 152 -7.27 -1.35 4.43
C PRO A 152 -7.92 -2.25 5.49
N ALA A 153 -7.90 -1.82 6.75
CA ALA A 153 -8.52 -2.56 7.85
C ALA A 153 -10.05 -2.70 7.66
N LEU A 154 -10.72 -1.62 7.24
CA LEU A 154 -12.15 -1.62 7.02
C LEU A 154 -12.58 -2.60 5.91
N PHE A 155 -11.86 -2.61 4.77
CA PHE A 155 -12.15 -3.52 3.66
C PHE A 155 -11.88 -4.97 4.06
N ALA A 156 -10.75 -5.26 4.68
CA ALA A 156 -10.40 -6.61 5.12
C ALA A 156 -11.44 -7.17 6.10
N LEU A 157 -11.77 -6.44 7.17
CA LEU A 157 -12.70 -6.91 8.19
C LEU A 157 -14.12 -7.09 7.68
N ARG A 158 -14.67 -6.12 6.92
CA ARG A 158 -16.05 -6.20 6.45
C ARG A 158 -16.28 -7.26 5.38
N GLN A 159 -15.30 -7.45 4.49
CA GLN A 159 -15.38 -8.46 3.44
C GLN A 159 -14.89 -9.84 3.92
N LYS A 160 -14.28 -9.90 5.11
CA LYS A 160 -13.51 -11.05 5.60
C LYS A 160 -12.46 -11.48 4.55
N ALA A 161 -11.89 -10.49 3.86
CA ALA A 161 -10.87 -10.68 2.86
C ALA A 161 -9.50 -10.80 3.52
N PRO A 162 -8.61 -11.68 3.04
CA PRO A 162 -7.23 -11.69 3.45
C PRO A 162 -6.58 -10.30 3.31
N LEU A 163 -5.81 -9.90 4.30
CA LEU A 163 -5.03 -8.68 4.32
C LEU A 163 -3.57 -9.03 4.16
N ILE A 164 -2.99 -8.68 3.03
CA ILE A 164 -1.58 -8.93 2.74
C ILE A 164 -0.83 -7.59 2.75
N ALA A 165 0.22 -7.50 3.55
CA ALA A 165 1.17 -6.41 3.48
C ALA A 165 2.19 -6.68 2.37
N ALA A 166 2.39 -5.69 1.49
CA ALA A 166 3.29 -5.77 0.35
C ALA A 166 4.33 -4.65 0.41
N SER A 167 5.59 -4.99 0.16
CA SER A 167 6.69 -4.05 -0.02
C SER A 167 7.55 -4.47 -1.20
N CYS A 168 8.20 -3.51 -1.86
CA CYS A 168 9.08 -3.78 -2.99
C CYS A 168 10.42 -3.08 -2.75
N LEU A 169 11.36 -3.81 -2.19
CA LEU A 169 12.67 -3.29 -1.82
C LEU A 169 13.68 -3.46 -2.93
N MET A 170 14.56 -2.49 -3.07
CA MET A 170 15.73 -2.61 -3.93
C MET A 170 16.88 -3.24 -3.13
N ASP A 171 17.44 -4.30 -3.65
CA ASP A 171 18.61 -4.95 -3.07
C ASP A 171 19.93 -4.20 -3.40
N THR A 172 21.05 -4.67 -2.87
CA THR A 172 22.37 -4.08 -3.08
C THR A 172 22.88 -4.20 -4.53
N LYS A 173 22.29 -5.09 -5.33
CA LYS A 173 22.61 -5.30 -6.75
C LYS A 173 21.71 -4.47 -7.67
N GLY A 174 20.71 -3.76 -7.10
CA GLY A 174 19.78 -2.93 -7.84
C GLY A 174 18.56 -3.69 -8.38
N LYS A 175 18.33 -4.94 -7.94
CA LYS A 175 17.11 -5.69 -8.23
C LYS A 175 16.01 -5.30 -7.25
N TYR A 176 14.78 -5.41 -7.70
CA TYR A 176 13.59 -5.20 -6.88
C TYR A 176 13.05 -6.53 -6.36
N VAL A 177 12.82 -6.61 -5.05
CA VAL A 177 12.30 -7.80 -4.39
C VAL A 177 10.97 -7.47 -3.73
N ILE A 178 9.90 -8.06 -4.23
CA ILE A 178 8.56 -7.92 -3.65
C ILE A 178 8.43 -8.92 -2.50
N ARG A 179 8.09 -8.41 -1.33
CA ARG A 179 7.80 -9.22 -0.14
C ARG A 179 6.32 -9.14 0.20
N LEU A 180 5.73 -10.29 0.45
CA LEU A 180 4.33 -10.43 0.82
C LEU A 180 4.24 -11.10 2.19
N LYS A 181 3.43 -10.53 3.08
CA LYS A 181 3.12 -11.13 4.39
C LYS A 181 1.64 -10.98 4.68
N GLU A 182 0.93 -12.08 4.87
CA GLU A 182 -0.44 -12.02 5.37
C GLU A 182 -0.44 -11.54 6.83
N LEU A 183 -1.26 -10.54 7.12
CA LEU A 183 -1.46 -10.03 8.47
C LEU A 183 -2.66 -10.73 9.09
N ASN A 184 -2.55 -11.04 10.39
CA ASN A 184 -3.66 -11.61 11.13
C ASN A 184 -4.81 -10.59 11.23
N THR A 185 -6.01 -11.00 10.86
CA THR A 185 -7.24 -10.21 10.94
C THR A 185 -8.18 -10.67 12.06
N ASP A 186 -7.78 -11.67 12.84
CA ASP A 186 -8.53 -12.16 13.99
C ASP A 186 -8.41 -11.18 15.14
N VAL A 187 -9.45 -10.38 15.32
CA VAL A 187 -9.49 -9.33 16.35
C VAL A 187 -9.66 -9.94 17.72
N PRO A 188 -8.74 -9.72 18.67
CA PRO A 188 -8.85 -10.21 20.03
C PRO A 188 -10.11 -9.71 20.72
N PRO A 189 -10.69 -10.46 21.69
CA PRO A 189 -11.93 -10.11 22.37
C PRO A 189 -11.92 -8.70 22.96
N GLU A 190 -10.82 -8.28 23.56
CA GLU A 190 -10.63 -6.96 24.18
C GLU A 190 -10.64 -5.80 23.16
N ASN A 191 -10.37 -6.07 21.89
CA ASN A 191 -10.33 -5.07 20.81
C ASN A 191 -11.61 -5.05 19.94
N LYS A 192 -12.63 -5.84 20.28
CA LYS A 192 -13.88 -5.92 19.50
C LYS A 192 -14.71 -4.64 19.50
N SER A 193 -14.47 -3.73 20.42
CA SER A 193 -15.12 -2.41 20.45
C SER A 193 -14.69 -1.51 19.29
N ASP A 194 -13.41 -1.59 18.85
CA ASP A 194 -12.91 -0.90 17.67
C ASP A 194 -11.93 -1.79 16.88
N PRO A 195 -12.46 -2.79 16.15
CA PRO A 195 -11.63 -3.73 15.39
C PRO A 195 -10.86 -3.06 14.26
N VAL A 196 -11.36 -1.94 13.73
CA VAL A 196 -10.71 -1.20 12.64
C VAL A 196 -9.49 -0.45 13.17
N ALA A 197 -9.57 0.15 14.36
CA ALA A 197 -8.42 0.79 14.98
C ALA A 197 -7.34 -0.23 15.33
N TRP A 198 -7.73 -1.37 15.92
CA TRP A 198 -6.79 -2.44 16.22
C TRP A 198 -6.04 -2.92 14.97
N LEU A 199 -6.76 -3.27 13.90
CA LEU A 199 -6.10 -3.77 12.68
C LEU A 199 -5.27 -2.68 11.99
N THR A 200 -5.71 -1.41 12.06
CA THR A 200 -4.90 -0.28 11.56
C THR A 200 -3.59 -0.14 12.33
N GLN A 201 -3.62 -0.39 13.67
CA GLN A 201 -2.41 -0.43 14.49
C GLN A 201 -1.49 -1.59 14.10
N GLN A 202 -2.03 -2.79 13.81
CA GLN A 202 -1.23 -3.93 13.34
C GLN A 202 -0.53 -3.64 12.01
N ILE A 203 -1.21 -2.96 11.09
CA ILE A 203 -0.61 -2.47 9.83
C ILE A 203 0.54 -1.50 10.12
N ALA A 204 0.36 -0.55 11.04
CA ALA A 204 1.39 0.42 11.39
C ALA A 204 2.62 -0.26 12.01
N ILE A 205 2.42 -1.22 12.93
CA ILE A 205 3.51 -2.02 13.53
C ILE A 205 4.30 -2.75 12.45
N TYR A 206 3.62 -3.40 11.50
CA TYR A 206 4.29 -4.07 10.39
C TYR A 206 5.13 -3.08 9.57
N PHE A 207 4.59 -1.89 9.25
CA PHE A 207 5.34 -0.88 8.51
C PHE A 207 6.59 -0.43 9.26
N GLU A 208 6.49 -0.18 10.57
CA GLU A 208 7.64 0.17 11.40
C GLU A 208 8.73 -0.91 11.38
N GLU A 209 8.33 -2.18 11.52
CA GLU A 209 9.26 -3.31 11.48
C GLU A 209 10.05 -3.36 10.17
N GLN A 210 9.40 -3.09 9.03
CA GLN A 210 10.08 -3.08 7.75
C GLN A 210 10.97 -1.84 7.59
N ILE A 211 10.48 -0.66 7.98
CA ILE A 211 11.23 0.59 7.90
C ILE A 211 12.50 0.53 8.76
N ARG A 212 12.44 -0.09 9.96
CA ARG A 212 13.64 -0.26 10.83
C ARG A 212 14.75 -1.08 10.15
N LYS A 213 14.40 -2.02 9.25
CA LYS A 213 15.38 -2.82 8.51
C LYS A 213 16.09 -2.04 7.41
N CYS A 214 15.38 -1.16 6.70
CA CYS A 214 15.88 -0.38 5.56
C CYS A 214 15.36 1.06 5.60
N PRO A 215 15.72 1.86 6.63
CA PRO A 215 15.13 3.18 6.84
C PRO A 215 15.39 4.17 5.70
N GLU A 216 16.44 3.97 4.91
CA GLU A 216 16.76 4.78 3.74
C GLU A 216 15.81 4.57 2.56
N GLN A 217 15.02 3.51 2.55
CA GLN A 217 14.04 3.24 1.50
C GLN A 217 12.62 3.70 1.87
N TYR A 218 12.40 4.32 3.03
CA TYR A 218 11.11 4.89 3.40
C TYR A 218 11.00 6.36 3.01
N TYR A 219 9.80 6.78 2.57
CA TYR A 219 9.53 8.15 2.09
C TYR A 219 9.35 9.13 3.24
N TRP A 220 10.45 9.52 3.91
CA TRP A 220 10.47 10.46 5.03
C TRP A 220 10.07 11.90 4.66
N PHE A 221 9.95 12.23 3.40
CA PHE A 221 9.57 13.57 2.93
C PHE A 221 8.11 13.92 3.24
N HIS A 222 7.26 12.92 3.56
CA HIS A 222 5.90 13.16 3.98
C HIS A 222 5.82 13.57 5.46
N ARG A 223 4.98 14.57 5.76
CA ARG A 223 4.74 15.05 7.13
C ARG A 223 3.77 14.12 7.87
N ARG A 224 4.21 12.91 8.19
CA ARG A 224 3.41 11.79 8.71
C ARG A 224 2.64 12.12 10.00
N TRP A 225 3.23 12.92 10.87
CA TRP A 225 2.67 13.31 12.18
C TRP A 225 2.10 14.72 12.20
N LYS A 226 1.68 15.25 11.03
CA LYS A 226 1.13 16.60 10.91
C LYS A 226 -0.18 16.75 11.68
N THR A 227 -1.10 15.80 11.53
CA THR A 227 -2.38 15.80 12.21
C THR A 227 -2.22 15.23 13.63
N LYS A 228 -2.47 16.06 14.63
CA LYS A 228 -2.40 15.66 16.03
C LYS A 228 -3.76 15.19 16.51
N PRO A 229 -3.82 14.22 17.43
CA PRO A 229 -5.08 13.86 18.10
C PRO A 229 -5.60 15.02 18.96
N PRO A 230 -6.92 15.12 19.15
CA PRO A 230 -7.50 16.10 20.07
C PRO A 230 -7.12 15.76 21.53
N PRO A 231 -7.09 16.76 22.45
CA PRO A 231 -6.74 16.52 23.86
C PRO A 231 -7.56 15.41 24.52
N SER A 232 -8.88 15.38 24.27
CA SER A 232 -9.77 14.34 24.79
C SER A 232 -9.39 12.92 24.38
N PHE A 233 -8.84 12.74 23.17
CA PHE A 233 -8.34 11.45 22.73
C PHE A 233 -7.07 11.03 23.50
N ILE A 234 -6.17 11.99 23.77
CA ILE A 234 -4.94 11.73 24.52
C ILE A 234 -5.28 11.31 25.96
N GLU A 235 -6.18 12.03 26.61
CA GLU A 235 -6.65 11.75 27.99
C GLU A 235 -7.27 10.34 28.12
N GLN A 236 -7.98 9.87 27.10
CA GLN A 236 -8.61 8.55 27.09
C GLN A 236 -7.62 7.40 26.77
N ASN A 237 -6.45 7.71 26.24
CA ASN A 237 -5.46 6.72 25.76
C ASN A 237 -4.07 6.91 26.40
N ALA A 238 -3.97 7.70 27.46
CA ALA A 238 -2.77 7.87 28.31
C ALA A 238 -2.70 6.74 29.38
#